data_17410771ab3c955c61715037a584a946
#
_entry.id   17410771ab3c955c61715037a584a946
#
_cell.length_a   1.000
_cell.length_b   1.000
_cell.length_c   1.000
_cell.angle_alpha   90.00
_cell.angle_beta   90.00
_cell.angle_gamma   90.00
#
_symmetry.space_group_name_H-M   'P 1'
#
loop_
_entity.id
_entity.type
_entity.pdbx_description
1 polymer ?
#
loop_
_entity_poly.entity_id
_entity_poly.type
_entity_poly.pdbx_seq_one_letter_code
_entity_poly.pdbx_strand_id
1 'polypeptide(L)'
;MKLRFIISAAAIFTASLAFAQPKTNLRPNETVLLYADSFDGNVDPVYGKTIKYAGFEMEKANGLTGPEKIPANGNIGNISSLARVDLYFPKKPNGQMVVVCPGGGYGIVSSYNEGVYVAEWMLEKGITVAVAKYRLPNHNHTVPYKDIENIFRYCRAHAQEWGVDQIGIIGFSAGGHLAATASTLWPDSMTRPDFSILIYPVTTLTPGTTHHGTHKNLLGERNMIREKYLDRYSLDKQVSRFTPPTFLAHCSDDSTVPVENSLRYYNRLVDVGVPAEMHIWPTGGHGWGFSAEKFVGKGNDRFAYARDAFEASLERWLKALR
;
A
#
# COMPACT_ATOMS: atom_id res chain seq x y z
N MET A 1 -6.57 41.94 -60.40
CA MET A 1 -6.86 41.87 -58.95
C MET A 1 -6.66 40.40 -58.53
N LYS A 2 -5.45 40.07 -57.99
CA LYS A 2 -5.06 38.71 -57.60
C LYS A 2 -5.24 38.58 -56.11
N LEU A 3 -6.19 37.77 -55.68
CA LEU A 3 -6.48 37.46 -54.28
C LEU A 3 -5.43 36.42 -53.77
N ARG A 4 -4.60 36.82 -52.82
CA ARG A 4 -3.64 35.91 -52.11
C ARG A 4 -4.37 35.33 -50.90
N PHE A 5 -4.61 34.02 -50.94
CA PHE A 5 -4.99 33.27 -49.74
C PHE A 5 -3.76 33.09 -48.85
N ILE A 6 -3.83 33.61 -47.65
CA ILE A 6 -2.87 33.32 -46.56
C ILE A 6 -3.42 32.09 -45.84
N ILE A 7 -2.75 30.95 -45.98
CA ILE A 7 -3.00 29.76 -45.18
C ILE A 7 -2.22 29.92 -43.87
N SER A 8 -2.94 30.22 -42.80
CA SER A 8 -2.38 30.21 -41.46
C SER A 8 -2.23 28.76 -41.01
N ALA A 9 -0.96 28.32 -40.90
CA ALA A 9 -0.65 27.03 -40.31
C ALA A 9 -0.83 27.13 -38.80
N ALA A 10 -1.93 26.60 -38.28
CA ALA A 10 -2.12 26.38 -36.85
C ALA A 10 -1.16 25.30 -36.41
N ALA A 11 -0.10 25.65 -35.68
CA ALA A 11 0.77 24.71 -35.01
C ALA A 11 -0.03 24.01 -33.88
N ILE A 12 -0.39 22.77 -34.10
CA ILE A 12 -0.95 21.90 -33.05
C ILE A 12 0.18 21.60 -32.08
N PHE A 13 0.24 22.33 -30.98
CA PHE A 13 1.03 21.96 -29.81
C PHE A 13 0.38 20.71 -29.21
N THR A 14 0.85 19.54 -29.61
CA THR A 14 0.66 18.32 -28.81
C THR A 14 1.49 18.48 -27.55
N ALA A 15 0.89 19.02 -26.48
CA ALA A 15 1.45 18.90 -25.16
C ALA A 15 1.44 17.40 -24.82
N SER A 16 2.57 16.74 -25.03
CA SER A 16 2.82 15.44 -24.42
C SER A 16 2.71 15.65 -22.91
N LEU A 17 1.61 15.17 -22.32
CA LEU A 17 1.48 15.02 -20.89
C LEU A 17 2.60 14.06 -20.46
N ALA A 18 3.75 14.61 -20.09
CA ALA A 18 4.81 13.87 -19.46
C ALA A 18 4.26 13.39 -18.12
N PHE A 19 3.78 12.14 -18.09
CA PHE A 19 3.51 11.47 -16.83
C PHE A 19 4.82 11.51 -16.02
N ALA A 20 4.82 12.18 -14.86
CA ALA A 20 6.01 12.20 -14.04
C ALA A 20 6.27 10.76 -13.59
N GLN A 21 7.34 10.20 -14.11
CA GLN A 21 7.87 8.92 -13.69
C GLN A 21 8.34 9.03 -12.23
N PRO A 22 8.27 7.94 -11.45
CA PRO A 22 8.91 7.94 -10.13
C PRO A 22 10.37 8.36 -10.28
N LYS A 23 10.88 9.16 -9.35
CA LYS A 23 12.28 9.61 -9.35
C LYS A 23 13.24 8.47 -8.99
N THR A 24 13.01 7.34 -9.61
CA THR A 24 13.86 6.13 -9.52
C THR A 24 13.82 5.39 -10.87
N ASN A 25 14.92 4.72 -11.20
CA ASN A 25 14.99 3.83 -12.36
C ASN A 25 14.46 2.42 -12.05
N LEU A 26 14.05 2.17 -10.80
CA LEU A 26 13.52 0.88 -10.39
C LEU A 26 12.24 0.57 -11.18
N ARG A 27 12.19 -0.64 -11.73
CA ARG A 27 11.01 -1.19 -12.40
C ARG A 27 10.73 -2.56 -11.81
N PRO A 28 9.46 -3.00 -11.74
CA PRO A 28 9.15 -4.34 -11.30
C PRO A 28 9.82 -5.37 -12.23
N ASN A 29 10.27 -6.45 -11.65
CA ASN A 29 10.72 -7.61 -12.41
C ASN A 29 9.52 -8.26 -13.12
N GLU A 30 8.38 -8.30 -12.42
CA GLU A 30 7.14 -8.87 -12.90
C GLU A 30 5.95 -8.05 -12.41
N THR A 31 4.90 -7.96 -13.22
CA THR A 31 3.58 -7.49 -12.80
C THR A 31 2.60 -8.65 -12.99
N VAL A 32 1.85 -8.98 -11.94
CA VAL A 32 0.92 -10.10 -11.93
C VAL A 32 -0.49 -9.60 -11.69
N LEU A 33 -1.38 -9.79 -12.67
CA LEU A 33 -2.82 -9.57 -12.52
C LEU A 33 -3.43 -10.69 -11.69
N LEU A 34 -4.27 -10.35 -10.73
CA LEU A 34 -4.90 -11.34 -9.86
C LEU A 34 -6.02 -12.10 -10.57
N TYR A 35 -6.79 -11.41 -11.41
CA TYR A 35 -8.01 -11.93 -12.03
C TYR A 35 -7.91 -11.94 -13.56
N ALA A 36 -8.12 -13.12 -14.17
CA ALA A 36 -7.98 -13.29 -15.60
C ALA A 36 -9.04 -12.52 -16.42
N ASP A 37 -10.27 -12.38 -15.89
CA ASP A 37 -11.41 -11.77 -16.59
C ASP A 37 -11.32 -10.23 -16.69
N SER A 38 -10.27 -9.64 -16.15
CA SER A 38 -10.16 -8.18 -16.02
C SER A 38 -9.32 -7.52 -17.12
N PHE A 39 -8.83 -8.29 -18.10
CA PHE A 39 -7.78 -7.82 -19.01
C PHE A 39 -8.13 -8.03 -20.49
N ASP A 40 -8.01 -6.96 -21.28
CA ASP A 40 -8.23 -6.94 -22.73
C ASP A 40 -6.97 -6.66 -23.56
N GLY A 41 -5.82 -6.57 -22.94
CA GLY A 41 -4.54 -6.26 -23.57
C GLY A 41 -3.33 -6.80 -22.82
N ASN A 42 -2.17 -6.77 -23.42
CA ASN A 42 -0.95 -7.41 -22.92
C ASN A 42 0.05 -6.45 -22.25
N VAL A 43 -0.38 -5.24 -21.87
CA VAL A 43 0.54 -4.18 -21.44
C VAL A 43 0.14 -3.65 -20.09
N ASP A 44 1.08 -3.64 -19.16
CA ASP A 44 0.93 -2.93 -17.87
C ASP A 44 0.63 -1.45 -18.14
N PRO A 45 -0.49 -0.91 -17.64
CA PRO A 45 -0.88 0.48 -17.88
C PRO A 45 0.13 1.48 -17.28
N VAL A 46 0.96 1.06 -16.33
CA VAL A 46 1.97 1.92 -15.69
C VAL A 46 3.34 1.80 -16.35
N TYR A 47 3.76 0.56 -16.69
CA TYR A 47 5.15 0.31 -17.12
C TYR A 47 5.27 -0.23 -18.55
N GLY A 48 4.16 -0.52 -19.23
CA GLY A 48 4.18 -1.04 -20.61
C GLY A 48 4.77 -2.44 -20.77
N LYS A 49 4.83 -3.26 -19.70
CA LYS A 49 5.40 -4.61 -19.73
C LYS A 49 4.34 -5.68 -19.93
N THR A 50 4.79 -6.84 -20.41
CA THR A 50 3.96 -8.05 -20.43
C THR A 50 3.54 -8.43 -19.02
N ILE A 51 2.25 -8.71 -18.87
CA ILE A 51 1.62 -9.03 -17.59
C ILE A 51 1.46 -10.55 -17.47
N LYS A 52 1.74 -11.07 -16.27
CA LYS A 52 1.39 -12.45 -15.88
C LYS A 52 0.03 -12.49 -15.19
N TYR A 53 -0.56 -13.67 -15.12
CA TYR A 53 -1.84 -13.90 -14.43
C TYR A 53 -1.68 -14.87 -13.26
N ALA A 54 -2.27 -14.51 -12.12
CA ALA A 54 -2.33 -15.40 -10.96
C ALA A 54 -3.44 -16.46 -11.07
N GLY A 55 -4.45 -16.23 -11.90
CA GLY A 55 -5.52 -17.19 -12.19
C GLY A 55 -6.63 -17.26 -11.14
N PHE A 56 -6.78 -16.27 -10.26
CA PHE A 56 -7.90 -16.21 -9.32
C PHE A 56 -9.19 -15.78 -10.00
N GLU A 57 -10.32 -16.27 -9.49
CA GLU A 57 -11.65 -15.80 -9.87
C GLU A 57 -12.03 -14.54 -9.10
N MET A 58 -12.68 -13.59 -9.78
CA MET A 58 -13.20 -12.38 -9.17
C MET A 58 -14.56 -12.62 -8.52
N GLU A 59 -14.59 -13.00 -7.26
CA GLU A 59 -15.82 -13.27 -6.52
C GLU A 59 -16.76 -12.06 -6.41
N LYS A 60 -16.19 -10.84 -6.41
CA LYS A 60 -16.97 -9.61 -6.24
C LYS A 60 -16.30 -8.41 -6.89
N ALA A 61 -17.06 -7.67 -7.70
CA ALA A 61 -16.66 -6.38 -8.23
C ALA A 61 -16.84 -5.26 -7.19
N ASN A 62 -16.05 -4.18 -7.33
CA ASN A 62 -16.20 -2.98 -6.48
C ASN A 62 -17.22 -1.96 -7.02
N GLY A 63 -17.77 -2.19 -8.22
CA GLY A 63 -18.74 -1.31 -8.86
C GLY A 63 -18.14 -0.05 -9.51
N LEU A 64 -16.83 0.15 -9.48
CA LEU A 64 -16.15 1.17 -10.27
C LEU A 64 -16.08 0.75 -11.73
N THR A 65 -16.13 1.72 -12.65
CA THR A 65 -16.06 1.51 -14.08
C THR A 65 -15.11 2.51 -14.75
N GLY A 66 -14.69 2.21 -15.97
CA GLY A 66 -13.80 3.06 -16.74
C GLY A 66 -12.31 2.92 -16.38
N PRO A 67 -11.44 3.64 -17.10
CA PRO A 67 -10.00 3.48 -16.97
C PRO A 67 -9.46 3.98 -15.62
N GLU A 68 -8.32 3.44 -15.22
CA GLU A 68 -7.55 3.95 -14.11
C GLU A 68 -7.09 5.39 -14.36
N LYS A 69 -7.02 6.18 -13.27
CA LYS A 69 -6.49 7.54 -13.28
C LYS A 69 -5.09 7.50 -12.68
N ILE A 70 -4.08 7.75 -13.50
CA ILE A 70 -2.66 7.68 -13.09
C ILE A 70 -2.04 9.08 -13.25
N PRO A 71 -2.14 9.95 -12.25
CA PRO A 71 -1.51 11.26 -12.29
C PRO A 71 0.01 11.16 -12.12
N ALA A 72 0.68 12.29 -12.37
CA ALA A 72 2.12 12.43 -12.37
C ALA A 72 2.83 12.00 -11.07
N ASN A 73 2.15 12.06 -9.93
CA ASN A 73 2.68 11.66 -8.63
C ASN A 73 2.52 10.16 -8.32
N GLY A 74 1.97 9.36 -9.25
CA GLY A 74 1.77 7.93 -9.07
C GLY A 74 0.62 7.52 -8.15
N ASN A 75 -0.29 8.44 -7.83
CA ASN A 75 -1.48 8.14 -7.04
C ASN A 75 -2.57 7.53 -7.93
N ILE A 76 -2.63 6.20 -7.99
CA ILE A 76 -3.54 5.49 -8.89
C ILE A 76 -4.97 5.54 -8.35
N GLY A 77 -5.88 6.17 -9.08
CA GLY A 77 -7.31 6.18 -8.79
C GLY A 77 -8.09 5.26 -9.72
N ASN A 78 -9.33 4.97 -9.34
CA ASN A 78 -10.28 4.17 -10.11
C ASN A 78 -9.80 2.74 -10.45
N ILE A 79 -9.06 2.09 -9.54
CA ILE A 79 -8.71 0.67 -9.69
C ILE A 79 -9.99 -0.15 -9.49
N SER A 80 -10.55 -0.64 -10.59
CA SER A 80 -11.84 -1.34 -10.64
C SER A 80 -11.68 -2.85 -10.78
N SER A 81 -11.00 -3.30 -11.84
CA SER A 81 -10.82 -4.72 -12.17
C SER A 81 -9.35 -5.13 -12.27
N LEU A 82 -8.44 -4.18 -12.47
CA LEU A 82 -7.00 -4.44 -12.68
C LEU A 82 -6.23 -4.60 -11.36
N ALA A 83 -6.80 -5.34 -10.39
CA ALA A 83 -6.05 -5.71 -9.19
C ALA A 83 -4.79 -6.46 -9.58
N ARG A 84 -3.63 -5.96 -9.13
CA ARG A 84 -2.34 -6.51 -9.51
C ARG A 84 -1.30 -6.32 -8.42
N VAL A 85 -0.22 -7.04 -8.56
CA VAL A 85 0.96 -6.90 -7.71
C VAL A 85 2.20 -6.72 -8.57
N ASP A 86 3.02 -5.73 -8.25
CA ASP A 86 4.34 -5.54 -8.83
C ASP A 86 5.38 -6.23 -7.95
N LEU A 87 6.14 -7.16 -8.52
CA LEU A 87 7.16 -7.93 -7.85
C LEU A 87 8.54 -7.38 -8.13
N TYR A 88 9.33 -7.24 -7.08
CA TYR A 88 10.70 -6.77 -7.12
C TYR A 88 11.61 -7.77 -6.40
N PHE A 89 12.63 -8.28 -7.09
CA PHE A 89 13.56 -9.25 -6.53
C PHE A 89 14.93 -8.63 -6.29
N PRO A 90 15.50 -8.80 -5.08
CA PRO A 90 16.84 -8.31 -4.77
C PRO A 90 17.90 -9.17 -5.45
N LYS A 91 19.08 -8.60 -5.69
CA LYS A 91 20.24 -9.34 -6.26
C LYS A 91 20.71 -10.49 -5.34
N LYS A 92 20.53 -10.34 -4.03
CA LYS A 92 20.89 -11.33 -3.00
C LYS A 92 19.73 -11.42 -2.01
N PRO A 93 18.80 -12.37 -2.20
CA PRO A 93 17.69 -12.56 -1.28
C PRO A 93 18.17 -12.92 0.13
N ASN A 94 17.50 -12.39 1.14
CA ASN A 94 17.79 -12.70 2.54
C ASN A 94 16.77 -13.65 3.19
N GLY A 95 15.81 -14.20 2.43
CA GLY A 95 14.74 -15.07 2.89
C GLY A 95 13.45 -14.34 3.25
N GLN A 96 13.48 -13.02 3.38
CA GLN A 96 12.29 -12.23 3.71
C GLN A 96 11.62 -11.65 2.46
N MET A 97 10.29 -11.55 2.52
CA MET A 97 9.44 -10.86 1.56
C MET A 97 8.47 -9.95 2.30
N VAL A 98 8.09 -8.83 1.68
CA VAL A 98 7.09 -7.92 2.21
C VAL A 98 6.04 -7.61 1.16
N VAL A 99 4.76 -7.83 1.51
CA VAL A 99 3.61 -7.32 0.75
C VAL A 99 3.37 -5.88 1.19
N VAL A 100 3.41 -4.95 0.25
CA VAL A 100 3.25 -3.51 0.50
C VAL A 100 1.83 -3.09 0.18
N CYS A 101 1.14 -2.49 1.15
CA CYS A 101 -0.18 -1.90 1.02
C CYS A 101 -0.07 -0.36 1.07
N PRO A 102 0.05 0.33 -0.08
CA PRO A 102 0.09 1.80 -0.09
C PRO A 102 -1.22 2.40 0.43
N GLY A 103 -1.14 3.59 1.02
CA GLY A 103 -2.29 4.35 1.48
C GLY A 103 -2.99 5.14 0.38
N GLY A 104 -3.76 6.15 0.79
CA GLY A 104 -4.55 7.02 -0.09
C GLY A 104 -6.02 7.06 0.28
N GLY A 105 -6.35 6.84 1.57
CA GLY A 105 -7.71 6.96 2.09
C GLY A 105 -8.74 6.00 1.48
N TYR A 106 -8.29 4.92 0.83
CA TYR A 106 -9.11 4.03 -0.02
C TYR A 106 -9.75 4.73 -1.23
N GLY A 107 -9.36 5.96 -1.55
CA GLY A 107 -9.77 6.67 -2.75
C GLY A 107 -8.76 6.60 -3.89
N ILE A 108 -7.49 6.35 -3.55
CA ILE A 108 -6.37 6.13 -4.46
C ILE A 108 -5.39 5.12 -3.86
N VAL A 109 -4.40 4.69 -4.64
CA VAL A 109 -3.22 3.94 -4.18
C VAL A 109 -1.97 4.77 -4.44
N SER A 110 -1.25 5.15 -3.37
CA SER A 110 -0.02 5.97 -3.40
C SER A 110 1.18 5.14 -3.86
N SER A 111 1.21 4.77 -5.15
CA SER A 111 2.11 3.73 -5.66
C SER A 111 3.58 4.12 -5.71
N TYR A 112 3.94 5.42 -5.67
CA TYR A 112 5.33 5.86 -5.64
C TYR A 112 5.85 5.99 -4.22
N ASN A 113 5.27 6.92 -3.45
CA ASN A 113 5.73 7.24 -2.09
C ASN A 113 5.67 6.04 -1.15
N GLU A 114 4.57 5.28 -1.21
CA GLU A 114 4.28 4.16 -0.32
C GLU A 114 4.33 2.81 -1.05
N GLY A 115 4.96 2.78 -2.22
CA GLY A 115 5.15 1.60 -3.05
C GLY A 115 6.57 1.47 -3.58
N VAL A 116 6.89 2.09 -4.74
CA VAL A 116 8.17 1.88 -5.41
C VAL A 116 9.37 2.37 -4.59
N TYR A 117 9.23 3.46 -3.79
CA TYR A 117 10.32 3.93 -2.93
C TYR A 117 10.55 3.00 -1.74
N VAL A 118 9.47 2.36 -1.24
CA VAL A 118 9.58 1.27 -0.26
C VAL A 118 10.35 0.09 -0.86
N ALA A 119 9.99 -0.30 -2.08
CA ALA A 119 10.68 -1.39 -2.77
C ALA A 119 12.18 -1.11 -2.95
N GLU A 120 12.55 0.12 -3.34
CA GLU A 120 13.97 0.50 -3.47
C GLU A 120 14.73 0.30 -2.16
N TRP A 121 14.19 0.78 -1.04
CA TRP A 121 14.84 0.63 0.27
C TRP A 121 14.94 -0.83 0.72
N MET A 122 13.87 -1.62 0.57
CA MET A 122 13.81 -3.02 0.98
C MET A 122 14.77 -3.90 0.16
N LEU A 123 14.89 -3.66 -1.16
CA LEU A 123 15.79 -4.39 -2.04
C LEU A 123 17.26 -4.22 -1.64
N GLU A 124 17.68 -3.04 -1.16
CA GLU A 124 19.01 -2.80 -0.62
C GLU A 124 19.32 -3.68 0.60
N LYS A 125 18.29 -4.13 1.32
CA LYS A 125 18.39 -5.03 2.49
C LYS A 125 18.24 -6.51 2.12
N GLY A 126 18.11 -6.84 0.84
CA GLY A 126 17.92 -8.20 0.37
C GLY A 126 16.50 -8.74 0.53
N ILE A 127 15.52 -7.88 0.76
CA ILE A 127 14.11 -8.24 0.96
C ILE A 127 13.37 -8.21 -0.37
N THR A 128 12.67 -9.30 -0.71
CA THR A 128 11.77 -9.36 -1.86
C THR A 128 10.51 -8.54 -1.59
N VAL A 129 10.00 -7.82 -2.60
CA VAL A 129 8.88 -6.90 -2.41
C VAL A 129 7.75 -7.16 -3.39
N ALA A 130 6.52 -7.16 -2.87
CA ALA A 130 5.28 -7.25 -3.63
C ALA A 130 4.42 -6.00 -3.39
N VAL A 131 4.46 -5.04 -4.29
CA VAL A 131 3.67 -3.80 -4.17
C VAL A 131 2.26 -4.04 -4.69
N ALA A 132 1.28 -4.05 -3.78
CA ALA A 132 -0.11 -4.26 -4.11
C ALA A 132 -0.73 -3.01 -4.77
N LYS A 133 -1.41 -3.22 -5.91
CA LYS A 133 -2.33 -2.27 -6.52
C LYS A 133 -3.73 -2.86 -6.40
N TYR A 134 -4.21 -2.85 -5.17
CA TYR A 134 -5.49 -3.43 -4.79
C TYR A 134 -6.66 -2.60 -5.32
N ARG A 135 -7.79 -3.25 -5.60
CA ARG A 135 -9.02 -2.57 -6.00
C ARG A 135 -9.52 -1.66 -4.89
N LEU A 136 -9.90 -0.45 -5.25
CA LEU A 136 -10.49 0.49 -4.30
C LEU A 136 -11.85 -0.06 -3.84
N PRO A 137 -12.20 0.06 -2.55
CA PRO A 137 -13.40 -0.59 -2.02
C PRO A 137 -14.70 -0.04 -2.61
N ASN A 138 -14.77 1.26 -2.87
CA ASN A 138 -16.03 1.90 -3.29
C ASN A 138 -17.22 1.39 -2.47
N HIS A 139 -17.08 1.43 -1.14
CA HIS A 139 -18.03 0.95 -0.11
C HIS A 139 -18.19 -0.60 -0.04
N ASN A 140 -17.47 -1.36 -0.87
CA ASN A 140 -17.39 -2.82 -0.80
C ASN A 140 -16.18 -3.24 0.03
N HIS A 141 -16.30 -3.15 1.33
CA HIS A 141 -15.21 -3.28 2.31
C HIS A 141 -14.40 -4.59 2.24
N THR A 142 -14.95 -5.66 1.66
CA THR A 142 -14.27 -6.94 1.52
C THR A 142 -13.33 -7.01 0.31
N VAL A 143 -13.55 -6.15 -0.71
CA VAL A 143 -12.84 -6.23 -1.99
C VAL A 143 -11.32 -6.01 -1.85
N PRO A 144 -10.81 -4.93 -1.24
CA PRO A 144 -9.37 -4.74 -1.14
C PRO A 144 -8.70 -5.80 -0.28
N TYR A 145 -9.39 -6.30 0.73
CA TYR A 145 -8.86 -7.37 1.58
C TYR A 145 -8.74 -8.69 0.81
N LYS A 146 -9.74 -9.04 -0.01
CA LYS A 146 -9.68 -10.23 -0.86
C LYS A 146 -8.50 -10.19 -1.86
N ASP A 147 -8.18 -9.01 -2.38
CA ASP A 147 -7.00 -8.84 -3.22
C ASP A 147 -5.71 -9.14 -2.46
N ILE A 148 -5.59 -8.68 -1.21
CA ILE A 148 -4.43 -8.98 -0.36
C ILE A 148 -4.36 -10.47 -0.02
N GLU A 149 -5.48 -11.13 0.32
CA GLU A 149 -5.51 -12.59 0.50
C GLU A 149 -4.95 -13.31 -0.73
N ASN A 150 -5.40 -12.95 -1.93
CA ASN A 150 -4.94 -13.56 -3.18
C ASN A 150 -3.46 -13.26 -3.47
N ILE A 151 -2.96 -12.06 -3.15
CA ILE A 151 -1.52 -11.74 -3.23
C ILE A 151 -0.72 -12.65 -2.29
N PHE A 152 -1.16 -12.83 -1.04
CA PHE A 152 -0.48 -13.74 -0.11
C PHE A 152 -0.46 -15.17 -0.63
N ARG A 153 -1.58 -15.69 -1.11
CA ARG A 153 -1.65 -17.05 -1.71
C ARG A 153 -0.69 -17.20 -2.87
N TYR A 154 -0.66 -16.20 -3.77
CA TYR A 154 0.27 -16.21 -4.90
C TYR A 154 1.73 -16.18 -4.42
N CYS A 155 2.08 -15.30 -3.51
CA CYS A 155 3.44 -15.19 -2.97
C CYS A 155 3.85 -16.47 -2.22
N ARG A 156 2.97 -17.05 -1.40
CA ARG A 156 3.24 -18.32 -0.69
C ARG A 156 3.46 -19.48 -1.66
N ALA A 157 2.69 -19.57 -2.75
CA ALA A 157 2.84 -20.62 -3.76
C ALA A 157 4.20 -20.56 -4.49
N HIS A 158 4.81 -19.38 -4.61
CA HIS A 158 6.09 -19.16 -5.29
C HIS A 158 7.27 -18.95 -4.32
N ALA A 159 7.04 -18.97 -3.01
CA ALA A 159 8.04 -18.61 -2.00
C ALA A 159 9.32 -19.42 -2.13
N GLN A 160 9.20 -20.74 -2.34
CA GLN A 160 10.35 -21.63 -2.51
C GLN A 160 11.18 -21.28 -3.75
N GLU A 161 10.53 -20.99 -4.87
CA GLU A 161 11.19 -20.58 -6.13
C GLU A 161 11.99 -19.29 -5.93
N TRP A 162 11.47 -18.37 -5.12
CA TRP A 162 12.10 -17.07 -4.87
C TRP A 162 13.06 -17.05 -3.70
N GLY A 163 13.27 -18.20 -3.03
CA GLY A 163 14.12 -18.28 -1.83
C GLY A 163 13.58 -17.48 -0.67
N VAL A 164 12.26 -17.49 -0.48
CA VAL A 164 11.54 -16.76 0.57
C VAL A 164 11.04 -17.72 1.65
N ASP A 165 11.38 -17.43 2.91
CA ASP A 165 10.99 -18.22 4.09
C ASP A 165 9.92 -17.51 4.93
N GLN A 166 9.93 -16.16 4.93
CA GLN A 166 9.00 -15.32 5.69
C GLN A 166 8.34 -14.29 4.77
N ILE A 167 7.01 -14.16 4.85
CA ILE A 167 6.24 -13.15 4.13
C ILE A 167 5.50 -12.25 5.12
N GLY A 168 6.02 -11.03 5.30
CA GLY A 168 5.38 -10.00 6.10
C GLY A 168 4.50 -9.06 5.28
N ILE A 169 3.92 -8.10 5.98
CA ILE A 169 3.10 -7.04 5.37
C ILE A 169 3.54 -5.67 5.88
N ILE A 170 3.59 -4.68 5.01
CA ILE A 170 3.73 -3.27 5.40
C ILE A 170 2.56 -2.47 4.86
N GLY A 171 2.01 -1.59 5.67
CA GLY A 171 0.91 -0.72 5.23
C GLY A 171 1.01 0.69 5.78
N PHE A 172 0.54 1.65 4.96
CA PHE A 172 0.62 3.08 5.20
C PHE A 172 -0.79 3.68 5.27
N SER A 173 -1.09 4.51 6.27
CA SER A 173 -2.38 5.21 6.33
C SER A 173 -3.59 4.27 6.20
N ALA A 174 -4.44 4.44 5.19
CA ALA A 174 -5.52 3.50 4.85
C ALA A 174 -4.99 2.13 4.40
N GLY A 175 -3.81 2.06 3.75
CA GLY A 175 -3.09 0.80 3.49
C GLY A 175 -2.60 0.14 4.78
N GLY A 176 -2.32 0.93 5.83
CA GLY A 176 -2.07 0.45 7.19
C GLY A 176 -3.31 -0.21 7.80
N HIS A 177 -4.50 0.32 7.53
CA HIS A 177 -5.76 -0.35 7.88
C HIS A 177 -5.90 -1.69 7.15
N LEU A 178 -5.59 -1.74 5.86
CA LEU A 178 -5.64 -2.97 5.08
C LEU A 178 -4.62 -4.00 5.57
N ALA A 179 -3.38 -3.57 5.89
CA ALA A 179 -2.35 -4.44 6.46
C ALA A 179 -2.74 -4.96 7.86
N ALA A 180 -3.28 -4.11 8.71
CA ALA A 180 -3.79 -4.52 10.02
C ALA A 180 -5.01 -5.47 9.89
N THR A 181 -5.87 -5.28 8.87
CA THR A 181 -6.96 -6.21 8.55
C THR A 181 -6.39 -7.60 8.20
N ALA A 182 -5.38 -7.66 7.32
CA ALA A 182 -4.71 -8.91 6.99
C ALA A 182 -4.00 -9.56 8.19
N SER A 183 -3.53 -8.75 9.14
CA SER A 183 -2.83 -9.23 10.34
C SER A 183 -3.77 -9.74 11.44
N THR A 184 -5.06 -9.37 11.41
CA THR A 184 -6.00 -9.69 12.50
C THR A 184 -7.19 -10.54 12.06
N LEU A 185 -7.61 -10.47 10.79
CA LEU A 185 -8.82 -11.12 10.27
C LEU A 185 -8.53 -12.19 9.23
N TRP A 186 -7.31 -12.72 9.18
CA TRP A 186 -6.89 -13.74 8.22
C TRP A 186 -7.75 -15.02 8.36
N PRO A 187 -8.22 -15.62 7.22
CA PRO A 187 -9.06 -16.81 7.25
C PRO A 187 -8.27 -18.11 7.47
N ASP A 188 -7.01 -18.14 7.08
CA ASP A 188 -6.14 -19.31 7.16
C ASP A 188 -4.65 -18.95 7.18
N SER A 189 -3.78 -19.93 7.40
CA SER A 189 -2.32 -19.74 7.49
C SER A 189 -1.66 -19.26 6.20
N MET A 190 -2.25 -19.52 5.03
CA MET A 190 -1.71 -19.08 3.74
C MET A 190 -1.83 -17.56 3.56
N THR A 191 -2.78 -16.93 4.24
CA THR A 191 -3.06 -15.50 4.14
C THR A 191 -2.58 -14.70 5.36
N ARG A 192 -2.16 -15.39 6.43
CA ARG A 192 -1.60 -14.76 7.62
C ARG A 192 -0.19 -14.25 7.35
N PRO A 193 0.10 -12.94 7.56
CA PRO A 193 1.47 -12.44 7.54
C PRO A 193 2.35 -13.05 8.64
N ASP A 194 3.64 -13.25 8.38
CA ASP A 194 4.58 -13.69 9.40
C ASP A 194 5.01 -12.55 10.33
N PHE A 195 4.95 -11.32 9.85
CA PHE A 195 5.17 -10.08 10.61
C PHE A 195 4.42 -8.91 9.96
N SER A 196 4.22 -7.83 10.73
CA SER A 196 3.48 -6.65 10.29
C SER A 196 4.24 -5.36 10.57
N ILE A 197 4.22 -4.43 9.61
CA ILE A 197 4.81 -3.09 9.71
C ILE A 197 3.71 -2.07 9.39
N LEU A 198 3.38 -1.22 10.36
CA LEU A 198 2.28 -0.27 10.25
C LEU A 198 2.80 1.16 10.39
N ILE A 199 2.72 1.93 9.32
CA ILE A 199 3.27 3.28 9.24
C ILE A 199 2.12 4.29 9.21
N TYR A 200 2.02 5.13 10.23
CA TYR A 200 0.90 6.07 10.48
C TYR A 200 -0.48 5.47 10.12
N PRO A 201 -0.77 4.25 10.61
CA PRO A 201 -1.90 3.48 10.15
C PRO A 201 -3.23 4.03 10.68
N VAL A 202 -4.29 3.88 9.90
CA VAL A 202 -5.64 3.87 10.45
C VAL A 202 -5.89 2.48 11.05
N THR A 203 -6.14 2.38 12.34
CA THR A 203 -6.39 1.07 13.00
C THR A 203 -7.72 1.03 13.74
N THR A 204 -8.36 2.16 13.93
CA THR A 204 -9.68 2.23 14.56
C THR A 204 -10.67 3.02 13.71
N LEU A 205 -11.92 2.60 13.71
CA LEU A 205 -13.03 3.35 13.12
C LEU A 205 -13.86 4.08 14.19
N THR A 206 -13.32 4.21 15.40
CA THR A 206 -13.96 4.94 16.49
C THR A 206 -14.12 6.42 16.10
N PRO A 207 -15.33 7.00 16.21
CA PRO A 207 -15.56 8.42 15.94
C PRO A 207 -14.63 9.33 16.77
N GLY A 208 -14.10 10.37 16.14
CA GLY A 208 -13.14 11.31 16.76
C GLY A 208 -11.68 10.87 16.69
N THR A 209 -11.40 9.60 16.44
CA THR A 209 -10.04 9.06 16.30
C THR A 209 -9.75 8.59 14.87
N THR A 210 -10.80 8.14 14.15
CA THR A 210 -10.63 7.61 12.79
C THR A 210 -10.35 8.70 11.75
N HIS A 211 -9.66 8.32 10.68
CA HIS A 211 -9.62 9.14 9.46
C HIS A 211 -10.93 9.01 8.69
N HIS A 212 -11.72 10.07 8.63
CA HIS A 212 -13.07 10.08 8.05
C HIS A 212 -13.09 9.58 6.59
N GLY A 213 -12.13 9.99 5.75
CA GLY A 213 -12.04 9.59 4.35
C GLY A 213 -11.89 8.07 4.19
N THR A 214 -10.99 7.46 4.96
CA THR A 214 -10.81 5.99 5.00
C THR A 214 -12.10 5.28 5.40
N HIS A 215 -12.73 5.74 6.46
CA HIS A 215 -13.97 5.17 7.00
C HIS A 215 -15.12 5.23 5.96
N LYS A 216 -15.32 6.42 5.37
CA LYS A 216 -16.37 6.65 4.35
C LYS A 216 -16.11 5.81 3.08
N ASN A 217 -14.90 5.83 2.54
CA ASN A 217 -14.59 5.11 1.30
C ASN A 217 -14.67 3.59 1.47
N LEU A 218 -14.31 3.08 2.66
CA LEU A 218 -14.39 1.65 2.95
C LEU A 218 -15.83 1.17 3.10
N LEU A 219 -16.64 1.86 3.91
CA LEU A 219 -17.94 1.37 4.36
C LEU A 219 -19.15 2.05 3.67
N GLY A 220 -18.98 3.28 3.18
CA GLY A 220 -20.06 4.14 2.70
C GLY A 220 -20.92 4.68 3.84
N GLU A 221 -21.66 5.75 3.59
CA GLU A 221 -22.46 6.47 4.58
C GLU A 221 -23.44 5.58 5.35
N ARG A 222 -24.04 4.60 4.66
CA ARG A 222 -25.00 3.68 5.28
C ARG A 222 -24.38 2.74 6.31
N ASN A 223 -23.16 2.26 6.06
CA ASN A 223 -22.52 1.23 6.89
C ASN A 223 -21.57 1.82 7.95
N MET A 224 -21.05 3.04 7.71
CA MET A 224 -20.10 3.67 8.62
C MET A 224 -20.67 4.06 9.99
N ILE A 225 -21.99 4.04 10.15
CA ILE A 225 -22.68 4.30 11.42
C ILE A 225 -23.16 3.00 12.10
N ARG A 226 -22.94 1.84 11.49
CA ARG A 226 -23.45 0.56 12.03
C ARG A 226 -22.40 -0.09 12.91
N GLU A 227 -22.70 -0.31 14.16
CA GLU A 227 -21.82 -0.85 15.19
C GLU A 227 -21.08 -2.12 14.74
N LYS A 228 -21.76 -3.07 14.11
CA LYS A 228 -21.13 -4.29 13.60
C LYS A 228 -19.95 -4.07 12.64
N TYR A 229 -19.98 -2.99 11.85
CA TYR A 229 -18.87 -2.65 10.96
C TYR A 229 -17.80 -1.83 11.68
N LEU A 230 -18.21 -0.93 12.59
CA LEU A 230 -17.30 -0.20 13.45
C LEU A 230 -16.46 -1.17 14.29
N ASP A 231 -17.10 -2.17 14.88
CA ASP A 231 -16.41 -3.17 15.69
C ASP A 231 -15.49 -4.05 14.82
N ARG A 232 -16.01 -4.57 13.71
CA ARG A 232 -15.20 -5.46 12.84
C ARG A 232 -13.97 -4.79 12.27
N TYR A 233 -14.08 -3.52 11.87
CA TYR A 233 -13.00 -2.78 11.20
C TYR A 233 -12.27 -1.78 12.10
N SER A 234 -12.55 -1.75 13.39
CA SER A 234 -11.67 -1.22 14.42
C SER A 234 -10.69 -2.32 14.84
N LEU A 235 -9.52 -2.33 14.19
CA LEU A 235 -8.60 -3.47 14.25
C LEU A 235 -7.84 -3.54 15.57
N ASP A 236 -7.77 -2.45 16.32
CA ASP A 236 -7.38 -2.43 17.73
C ASP A 236 -8.25 -3.41 18.57
N LYS A 237 -9.53 -3.58 18.23
CA LYS A 237 -10.43 -4.56 18.87
C LYS A 237 -10.24 -6.00 18.36
N GLN A 238 -9.63 -6.20 17.19
CA GLN A 238 -9.45 -7.50 16.56
C GLN A 238 -8.10 -8.15 16.87
N VAL A 239 -7.19 -7.42 17.51
CA VAL A 239 -5.89 -7.96 17.94
C VAL A 239 -6.09 -9.12 18.90
N SER A 240 -5.41 -10.22 18.63
CA SER A 240 -5.38 -11.43 19.44
C SER A 240 -3.97 -11.95 19.59
N ARG A 241 -3.75 -12.97 20.43
CA ARG A 241 -2.44 -13.65 20.57
C ARG A 241 -1.91 -14.27 19.28
N PHE A 242 -2.73 -14.36 18.24
CA PHE A 242 -2.36 -14.89 16.92
C PHE A 242 -2.02 -13.79 15.90
N THR A 243 -2.17 -12.51 16.27
CA THR A 243 -1.67 -11.38 15.49
C THR A 243 -0.16 -11.50 15.38
N PRO A 244 0.45 -11.27 14.20
CA PRO A 244 1.91 -11.41 14.04
C PRO A 244 2.69 -10.34 14.80
N PRO A 245 4.00 -10.57 15.09
CA PRO A 245 4.90 -9.53 15.59
C PRO A 245 4.79 -8.25 14.76
N THR A 246 4.69 -7.10 15.43
CA THR A 246 4.32 -5.85 14.75
C THR A 246 5.28 -4.70 15.08
N PHE A 247 5.73 -4.00 14.04
CA PHE A 247 6.44 -2.72 14.14
C PHE A 247 5.50 -1.57 13.78
N LEU A 248 5.47 -0.50 14.59
CA LEU A 248 4.66 0.70 14.35
C LEU A 248 5.54 1.95 14.31
N ALA A 249 5.20 2.89 13.41
CA ALA A 249 5.85 4.19 13.32
C ALA A 249 4.82 5.29 13.05
N HIS A 250 4.89 6.40 13.80
CA HIS A 250 3.93 7.51 13.69
C HIS A 250 4.57 8.85 14.10
N CYS A 251 3.94 9.96 13.73
CA CYS A 251 4.29 11.29 14.24
C CYS A 251 3.17 11.86 15.12
N SER A 252 3.53 12.50 16.24
CA SER A 252 2.54 13.07 17.17
C SER A 252 1.77 14.25 16.58
N ASP A 253 2.35 14.96 15.60
CA ASP A 253 1.73 16.09 14.89
C ASP A 253 0.90 15.67 13.68
N ASP A 254 0.60 14.37 13.51
CA ASP A 254 -0.25 13.89 12.43
C ASP A 254 -1.70 14.32 12.64
N SER A 255 -2.13 15.34 11.89
CA SER A 255 -3.48 15.89 11.91
C SER A 255 -4.47 15.16 10.99
N THR A 256 -3.99 14.24 10.16
CA THR A 256 -4.81 13.45 9.23
C THR A 256 -5.26 12.14 9.87
N VAL A 257 -4.32 11.41 10.47
CA VAL A 257 -4.58 10.19 11.23
C VAL A 257 -4.01 10.39 12.64
N PRO A 258 -4.83 10.62 13.65
CA PRO A 258 -4.36 10.82 15.02
C PRO A 258 -3.50 9.65 15.50
N VAL A 259 -2.41 9.97 16.22
CA VAL A 259 -1.44 8.98 16.74
C VAL A 259 -2.09 7.94 17.65
N GLU A 260 -3.26 8.24 18.23
CA GLU A 260 -4.08 7.32 19.02
C GLU A 260 -4.44 6.03 18.27
N ASN A 261 -4.49 6.06 16.93
CA ASN A 261 -4.64 4.83 16.14
C ASN A 261 -3.52 3.84 16.46
N SER A 262 -2.26 4.27 16.35
CA SER A 262 -1.10 3.42 16.67
C SER A 262 -1.03 3.05 18.15
N LEU A 263 -1.29 4.01 19.05
CA LEU A 263 -1.26 3.77 20.50
C LEU A 263 -2.25 2.69 20.93
N ARG A 264 -3.49 2.74 20.47
CA ARG A 264 -4.52 1.75 20.78
C ARG A 264 -4.14 0.36 20.28
N TYR A 265 -3.68 0.27 19.04
CA TYR A 265 -3.28 -1.00 18.44
C TYR A 265 -2.07 -1.60 19.17
N TYR A 266 -1.04 -0.78 19.46
CA TYR A 266 0.14 -1.18 20.21
C TYR A 266 -0.21 -1.69 21.61
N ASN A 267 -1.00 -0.94 22.37
CA ASN A 267 -1.41 -1.33 23.71
C ASN A 267 -2.11 -2.69 23.69
N ARG A 268 -2.98 -2.90 22.70
CA ARG A 268 -3.67 -4.18 22.58
C ARG A 268 -2.75 -5.34 22.22
N LEU A 269 -1.71 -5.13 21.38
CA LEU A 269 -0.67 -6.15 21.13
C LEU A 269 0.04 -6.55 22.43
N VAL A 270 0.44 -5.55 23.23
CA VAL A 270 1.09 -5.77 24.53
C VAL A 270 0.17 -6.53 25.49
N ASP A 271 -1.10 -6.14 25.60
CA ASP A 271 -2.11 -6.78 26.46
C ASP A 271 -2.27 -8.28 26.19
N VAL A 272 -2.13 -8.69 24.91
CA VAL A 272 -2.30 -10.09 24.52
C VAL A 272 -0.97 -10.85 24.34
N GLY A 273 0.16 -10.18 24.70
CA GLY A 273 1.49 -10.79 24.67
C GLY A 273 2.10 -10.95 23.28
N VAL A 274 1.68 -10.19 22.29
CA VAL A 274 2.29 -10.17 20.95
C VAL A 274 3.51 -9.25 20.96
N PRO A 275 4.69 -9.70 20.47
CA PRO A 275 5.86 -8.84 20.36
C PRO A 275 5.57 -7.62 19.49
N ALA A 276 5.79 -6.43 20.04
CA ALA A 276 5.54 -5.17 19.34
C ALA A 276 6.63 -4.14 19.63
N GLU A 277 7.07 -3.43 18.61
CA GLU A 277 7.96 -2.28 18.72
C GLU A 277 7.27 -1.05 18.11
N MET A 278 7.28 0.09 18.81
CA MET A 278 6.66 1.32 18.35
C MET A 278 7.57 2.52 18.52
N HIS A 279 7.63 3.35 17.48
CA HIS A 279 8.35 4.61 17.49
C HIS A 279 7.41 5.77 17.19
N ILE A 280 7.48 6.82 18.01
CA ILE A 280 6.72 8.05 17.83
C ILE A 280 7.69 9.23 17.80
N TRP A 281 7.61 10.02 16.73
CA TRP A 281 8.38 11.26 16.58
C TRP A 281 7.49 12.48 16.79
N PRO A 282 8.04 13.59 17.30
CA PRO A 282 7.24 14.79 17.61
C PRO A 282 6.66 15.44 16.35
N THR A 283 7.39 15.41 15.23
CA THR A 283 7.00 16.10 13.98
C THR A 283 7.26 15.23 12.75
N GLY A 284 6.58 15.56 11.65
CA GLY A 284 6.63 14.84 10.37
C GLY A 284 5.26 14.81 9.69
N GLY A 285 4.20 14.96 10.49
CA GLY A 285 2.82 14.93 10.01
C GLY A 285 2.45 13.59 9.40
N HIS A 286 1.62 13.63 8.34
CA HIS A 286 1.13 12.45 7.63
C HIS A 286 1.80 12.27 6.27
N GLY A 287 1.88 11.01 5.80
CA GLY A 287 2.25 10.70 4.41
C GLY A 287 3.74 10.84 4.10
N TRP A 288 4.62 10.85 5.11
CA TRP A 288 6.07 10.93 4.88
C TRP A 288 6.66 9.68 4.19
N GLY A 289 6.08 8.49 4.37
CA GLY A 289 6.44 7.25 3.71
C GLY A 289 7.94 7.03 3.56
N PHE A 290 8.37 6.61 2.36
CA PHE A 290 9.78 6.53 1.99
C PHE A 290 10.20 7.67 1.03
N SER A 291 9.54 8.83 1.13
CA SER A 291 9.83 10.06 0.36
C SER A 291 11.09 10.78 0.82
N ALA A 292 12.24 10.08 0.85
CA ALA A 292 13.52 10.71 1.14
C ALA A 292 13.85 11.85 0.16
N GLU A 293 14.71 12.78 0.54
CA GLU A 293 15.09 13.94 -0.29
C GLU A 293 15.53 13.56 -1.72
N LYS A 294 16.16 12.40 -1.89
CA LYS A 294 16.55 11.87 -3.22
C LYS A 294 15.35 11.74 -4.18
N PHE A 295 14.14 11.53 -3.65
CA PHE A 295 12.91 11.38 -4.44
C PHE A 295 12.09 12.66 -4.52
N VAL A 296 11.95 13.38 -3.41
CA VAL A 296 11.06 14.55 -3.34
C VAL A 296 11.78 15.89 -3.54
N GLY A 297 13.10 15.89 -3.47
CA GLY A 297 13.97 17.08 -3.59
C GLY A 297 14.30 17.69 -2.23
N LYS A 298 15.41 18.43 -2.21
CA LYS A 298 15.97 19.03 -0.98
C LYS A 298 14.94 19.92 -0.28
N GLY A 299 14.77 19.69 1.03
CA GLY A 299 13.85 20.45 1.89
C GLY A 299 12.38 20.02 1.79
N ASN A 300 12.03 19.03 0.95
CA ASN A 300 10.67 18.53 0.81
C ASN A 300 10.39 17.25 1.60
N ASP A 301 11.41 16.63 2.20
CA ASP A 301 11.23 15.54 3.15
C ASP A 301 10.93 16.10 4.55
N ARG A 302 9.67 16.17 4.90
CA ARG A 302 9.20 16.66 6.21
C ARG A 302 9.67 15.81 7.39
N PHE A 303 10.09 14.59 7.13
CA PHE A 303 10.55 13.63 8.11
C PHE A 303 12.08 13.45 8.10
N ALA A 304 12.82 14.29 7.33
CA ALA A 304 14.27 14.16 7.12
C ALA A 304 15.08 14.02 8.41
N TYR A 305 14.73 14.79 9.46
CA TYR A 305 15.46 14.78 10.73
C TYR A 305 15.39 13.43 11.49
N ALA A 306 14.36 12.64 11.25
CA ALA A 306 14.12 11.36 11.94
C ALA A 306 14.29 10.14 11.02
N ARG A 307 14.45 10.36 9.71
CA ARG A 307 14.46 9.30 8.69
C ARG A 307 15.51 8.23 8.96
N ASP A 308 16.75 8.63 9.22
CA ASP A 308 17.84 7.67 9.48
C ASP A 308 17.56 6.83 10.72
N ALA A 309 17.00 7.43 11.77
CA ALA A 309 16.63 6.72 13.00
C ALA A 309 15.47 5.72 12.75
N PHE A 310 14.48 6.12 11.97
CA PHE A 310 13.39 5.25 11.55
C PHE A 310 13.90 4.06 10.74
N GLU A 311 14.66 4.34 9.69
CA GLU A 311 15.19 3.31 8.78
C GLU A 311 16.12 2.34 9.51
N ALA A 312 17.00 2.83 10.40
CA ALA A 312 17.88 2.01 11.22
C ALA A 312 17.09 1.12 12.21
N SER A 313 16.04 1.66 12.83
CA SER A 313 15.18 0.91 13.76
C SER A 313 14.42 -0.19 13.03
N LEU A 314 13.84 0.12 11.85
CA LEU A 314 13.14 -0.86 11.04
C LEU A 314 14.07 -1.95 10.51
N GLU A 315 15.26 -1.60 10.04
CA GLU A 315 16.25 -2.57 9.58
C GLU A 315 16.71 -3.51 10.72
N ARG A 316 16.99 -2.95 11.92
CA ARG A 316 17.34 -3.74 13.11
C ARG A 316 16.20 -4.71 13.46
N TRP A 317 14.96 -4.23 13.48
CA TRP A 317 13.79 -5.04 13.81
C TRP A 317 13.59 -6.19 12.79
N LEU A 318 13.68 -5.91 11.49
CA LEU A 318 13.59 -6.91 10.43
C LEU A 318 14.68 -7.99 10.55
N LYS A 319 15.91 -7.60 10.92
CA LYS A 319 17.01 -8.55 11.17
C LYS A 319 16.75 -9.43 12.40
N ALA A 320 16.11 -8.91 13.44
CA ALA A 320 15.81 -9.66 14.66
C ALA A 320 14.68 -10.69 14.50
N LEU A 321 13.90 -10.63 13.42
CA LEU A 321 12.85 -11.62 13.09
C LEU A 321 13.39 -12.88 12.40
N ARG A 322 14.67 -12.89 12.02
CA ARG A 322 15.31 -13.97 11.24
C ARG A 322 15.92 -15.03 12.12
#